data_2a60d95fb328950607e49905c384aded
#
_entry.id   2a60d95fb328950607e49905c384aded
#
_cell.length_a   1.000
_cell.length_b   1.000
_cell.length_c   1.000
_cell.angle_alpha   90.00
_cell.angle_beta   90.00
_cell.angle_gamma   90.00
#
_symmetry.space_group_name_H-M   'P 1'
#
loop_
_entity.id
_entity.type
_entity.pdbx_description
1 polymer ?
#
loop_
_entity_poly.entity_id
_entity_poly.type
_entity_poly.pdbx_seq_one_letter_code
_entity_poly.pdbx_strand_id
1 'polypeptide(L)'
;ANEHLRVMSGLYGVLRPYDAMSPYRLEMKLKLPVDGAKHLYDFWGDTLARALDEVSGGIIVNLSSDEYSRPVIKYSSSRIVTPVFMDHKPNGKVGPVPIYSKMMRGVMARWIIAHRIDTPEALKDFDGFSYIYDASRSTPDAPVFVRETMTPLVF
;
A
#
# COMPACT_ATOMS: atom_id res chain seq x y z
N ALA A 1 -14.91 3.14 -5.36
CA ALA A 1 -14.02 2.78 -4.23
C ALA A 1 -14.34 1.38 -3.69
N ASN A 2 -15.60 1.10 -3.35
CA ASN A 2 -15.96 -0.18 -2.68
C ASN A 2 -15.64 -1.44 -3.48
N GLU A 3 -15.62 -1.35 -4.81
CA GLU A 3 -15.29 -2.47 -5.70
C GLU A 3 -13.78 -2.73 -5.82
N HIS A 4 -12.97 -1.68 -5.76
CA HIS A 4 -11.54 -1.77 -6.07
C HIS A 4 -10.61 -1.56 -4.88
N LEU A 5 -11.02 -0.79 -3.85
CA LEU A 5 -10.20 -0.58 -2.66
C LEU A 5 -10.38 -1.72 -1.66
N ARG A 6 -9.27 -2.19 -1.11
CA ARG A 6 -9.23 -3.16 -0.01
C ARG A 6 -8.41 -2.59 1.14
N VAL A 7 -8.89 -2.80 2.36
CA VAL A 7 -8.22 -2.36 3.59
C VAL A 7 -7.75 -3.59 4.34
N MET A 8 -6.45 -3.66 4.60
CA MET A 8 -5.86 -4.77 5.33
C MET A 8 -6.04 -4.59 6.84
N SER A 9 -6.49 -5.63 7.50
CA SER A 9 -6.79 -5.65 8.93
C SER A 9 -6.18 -6.88 9.60
N GLY A 10 -5.53 -6.69 10.75
CA GLY A 10 -5.01 -7.80 11.53
C GLY A 10 -6.10 -8.73 12.08
N LEU A 11 -7.27 -8.18 12.39
CA LEU A 11 -8.41 -8.92 12.97
C LEU A 11 -9.38 -9.42 11.89
N TYR A 12 -9.76 -8.56 10.94
CA TYR A 12 -10.80 -8.85 9.95
C TYR A 12 -10.26 -9.36 8.61
N GLY A 13 -8.95 -9.36 8.42
CA GLY A 13 -8.31 -9.78 7.17
C GLY A 13 -8.40 -8.72 6.08
N VAL A 14 -9.25 -8.92 5.09
CA VAL A 14 -9.46 -8.01 3.94
C VAL A 14 -10.85 -7.39 4.03
N LEU A 15 -10.91 -6.07 4.11
CA LEU A 15 -12.15 -5.30 4.21
C LEU A 15 -12.35 -4.43 2.95
N ARG A 16 -13.62 -4.20 2.61
CA ARG A 16 -14.04 -3.15 1.68
C ARG A 16 -14.36 -1.86 2.45
N PRO A 17 -14.34 -0.69 1.82
CA PRO A 17 -14.62 0.59 2.49
C PRO A 17 -15.95 0.66 3.26
N TYR A 18 -16.97 -0.05 2.80
CA TYR A 18 -18.31 -0.04 3.42
C TYR A 18 -18.61 -1.24 4.30
N ASP A 19 -17.64 -2.11 4.55
CA ASP A 19 -17.83 -3.22 5.48
C ASP A 19 -17.94 -2.68 6.91
N ALA A 20 -18.94 -3.14 7.64
CA ALA A 20 -19.12 -2.78 9.05
C ALA A 20 -18.05 -3.46 9.91
N MET A 21 -17.44 -2.70 10.81
CA MET A 21 -16.46 -3.23 11.74
C MET A 21 -16.56 -2.54 13.11
N SER A 22 -16.21 -3.26 14.17
CA SER A 22 -16.02 -2.66 15.49
C SER A 22 -14.59 -2.14 15.65
N PRO A 23 -14.39 -1.02 16.38
CA PRO A 23 -13.06 -0.53 16.69
C PRO A 23 -12.22 -1.59 17.43
N TYR A 24 -10.98 -1.74 17.04
CA TYR A 24 -10.02 -2.66 17.68
C TYR A 24 -8.59 -2.12 17.54
N ARG A 25 -7.67 -2.72 18.30
CA ARG A 25 -6.23 -2.49 18.15
C ARG A 25 -5.49 -3.82 18.11
N LEU A 26 -5.11 -4.26 16.92
CA LEU A 26 -4.35 -5.47 16.69
C LEU A 26 -3.43 -5.27 15.47
N GLU A 27 -2.12 -5.25 15.72
CA GLU A 27 -1.11 -5.12 14.66
C GLU A 27 -0.71 -6.50 14.14
N MET A 28 -0.47 -6.61 12.83
CA MET A 28 -0.15 -7.87 12.14
C MET A 28 1.11 -8.55 12.67
N LYS A 29 2.08 -7.75 13.11
CA LYS A 29 3.38 -8.23 13.63
C LYS A 29 3.34 -8.74 15.05
N LEU A 30 2.22 -8.58 15.78
CA LEU A 30 2.13 -9.03 17.16
C LEU A 30 2.28 -10.56 17.24
N LYS A 31 3.07 -10.99 18.21
CA LYS A 31 3.23 -12.40 18.57
C LYS A 31 2.01 -12.81 19.39
N LEU A 32 0.96 -13.15 18.73
CA LEU A 32 -0.29 -13.62 19.35
C LEU A 32 -0.54 -15.05 18.87
N PRO A 33 -0.36 -16.07 19.73
CA PRO A 33 -0.72 -17.43 19.41
C PRO A 33 -2.24 -17.55 19.24
N VAL A 34 -2.70 -17.99 18.08
CA VAL A 34 -4.12 -18.19 17.76
C VAL A 34 -4.26 -19.49 16.98
N ASP A 35 -5.13 -20.37 17.41
CA ASP A 35 -5.45 -21.65 16.74
C ASP A 35 -4.22 -22.46 16.30
N GLY A 36 -3.20 -22.55 17.17
CA GLY A 36 -1.96 -23.27 16.88
C GLY A 36 -0.93 -22.49 16.05
N ALA A 37 -1.27 -21.33 15.50
CA ALA A 37 -0.33 -20.43 14.85
C ALA A 37 0.52 -19.68 15.90
N LYS A 38 1.78 -19.36 15.56
CA LYS A 38 2.68 -18.64 16.47
C LYS A 38 2.45 -17.14 16.47
N HIS A 39 1.93 -16.60 15.38
CA HIS A 39 1.64 -15.18 15.16
C HIS A 39 0.61 -15.02 14.04
N LEU A 40 0.08 -13.81 13.85
CA LEU A 40 -0.97 -13.54 12.87
C LEU A 40 -0.57 -13.83 11.42
N TYR A 41 0.70 -13.74 11.07
CA TYR A 41 1.16 -14.12 9.72
C TYR A 41 0.96 -15.62 9.44
N ASP A 42 1.17 -16.47 10.46
CA ASP A 42 0.93 -17.91 10.33
C ASP A 42 -0.57 -18.22 10.30
N PHE A 43 -1.35 -17.52 11.13
CA PHE A 43 -2.81 -17.64 11.18
C PHE A 43 -3.46 -17.33 9.82
N TRP A 44 -3.10 -16.19 9.24
CA TRP A 44 -3.64 -15.79 7.95
C TRP A 44 -3.07 -16.59 6.78
N GLY A 45 -1.81 -17.04 6.87
CA GLY A 45 -1.16 -17.80 5.83
C GLY A 45 -1.29 -17.15 4.45
N ASP A 46 -1.84 -17.89 3.48
CA ASP A 46 -2.12 -17.43 2.13
C ASP A 46 -3.54 -16.86 1.93
N THR A 47 -4.38 -16.91 2.96
CA THR A 47 -5.81 -16.55 2.87
C THR A 47 -6.03 -15.13 2.35
N LEU A 48 -5.22 -14.17 2.85
CA LEU A 48 -5.34 -12.77 2.44
C LEU A 48 -4.94 -12.56 0.97
N ALA A 49 -3.90 -13.25 0.52
CA ALA A 49 -3.45 -13.19 -0.87
C ALA A 49 -4.50 -13.77 -1.81
N ARG A 50 -5.04 -14.96 -1.50
CA ARG A 50 -6.11 -15.59 -2.31
C ARG A 50 -7.34 -14.70 -2.43
N ALA A 51 -7.80 -14.11 -1.31
CA ALA A 51 -8.95 -13.23 -1.33
C ALA A 51 -8.74 -11.96 -2.19
N LEU A 52 -7.50 -11.47 -2.27
CA LEU A 52 -7.15 -10.36 -3.15
C LEU A 52 -7.01 -10.80 -4.61
N ASP A 53 -6.40 -11.96 -4.87
CA ASP A 53 -6.21 -12.49 -6.22
C ASP A 53 -7.55 -12.74 -6.92
N GLU A 54 -8.58 -13.22 -6.21
CA GLU A 54 -9.93 -13.46 -6.74
C GLU A 54 -10.57 -12.18 -7.33
N VAL A 55 -10.19 -11.00 -6.86
CA VAL A 55 -10.82 -9.73 -7.26
C VAL A 55 -9.88 -8.75 -7.94
N SER A 56 -8.59 -9.09 -8.04
CA SER A 56 -7.54 -8.18 -8.53
C SER A 56 -7.53 -7.97 -10.04
N GLY A 57 -8.11 -8.91 -10.80
CA GLY A 57 -7.90 -8.93 -12.26
C GLY A 57 -6.44 -9.17 -12.65
N GLY A 58 -5.63 -9.74 -11.76
CA GLY A 58 -4.22 -10.06 -11.99
C GLY A 58 -3.22 -8.96 -11.61
N ILE A 59 -3.70 -7.81 -11.13
CA ILE A 59 -2.84 -6.67 -10.72
C ILE A 59 -3.29 -6.12 -9.38
N ILE A 60 -2.35 -5.92 -8.46
CA ILE A 60 -2.57 -5.30 -7.16
C ILE A 60 -1.65 -4.09 -7.01
N VAL A 61 -2.21 -2.90 -6.81
CA VAL A 61 -1.43 -1.73 -6.40
C VAL A 61 -1.31 -1.73 -4.88
N ASN A 62 -0.11 -2.02 -4.37
CA ASN A 62 0.14 -2.11 -2.94
C ASN A 62 0.44 -0.73 -2.34
N LEU A 63 -0.53 -0.19 -1.63
CA LEU A 63 -0.41 1.07 -0.87
C LEU A 63 -0.42 0.82 0.66
N SER A 64 -0.35 -0.44 1.09
CA SER A 64 -0.25 -0.78 2.51
C SER A 64 1.18 -0.66 3.03
N SER A 65 1.37 -0.77 4.34
CA SER A 65 2.73 -0.85 4.90
C SER A 65 3.30 -2.27 4.73
N ASP A 66 4.63 -2.40 4.80
CA ASP A 66 5.32 -3.70 4.70
C ASP A 66 4.78 -4.73 5.69
N GLU A 67 4.36 -4.27 6.88
CA GLU A 67 3.74 -5.12 7.89
C GLU A 67 2.49 -5.83 7.36
N TYR A 68 1.62 -5.10 6.66
CA TYR A 68 0.36 -5.65 6.16
C TYR A 68 0.48 -6.28 4.77
N SER A 69 1.41 -5.82 3.93
CA SER A 69 1.61 -6.38 2.59
C SER A 69 2.41 -7.68 2.58
N ARG A 70 3.18 -7.98 3.62
CA ARG A 70 4.05 -9.16 3.68
C ARG A 70 3.38 -10.47 3.29
N PRO A 71 2.21 -10.88 3.84
CA PRO A 71 1.55 -12.11 3.44
C PRO A 71 1.06 -12.07 1.99
N VAL A 72 0.62 -10.89 1.51
CA VAL A 72 0.16 -10.72 0.14
C VAL A 72 1.33 -10.88 -0.84
N ILE A 73 2.44 -10.17 -0.61
CA ILE A 73 3.64 -10.25 -1.45
C ILE A 73 4.20 -11.69 -1.50
N LYS A 74 4.09 -12.42 -0.39
CA LYS A 74 4.62 -13.78 -0.29
C LYS A 74 3.81 -14.82 -1.06
N TYR A 75 2.49 -14.67 -1.11
CA TYR A 75 1.59 -15.74 -1.54
C TYR A 75 0.71 -15.39 -2.74
N SER A 76 0.59 -14.11 -3.12
CA SER A 76 -0.24 -13.69 -4.26
C SER A 76 0.35 -14.16 -5.58
N SER A 77 -0.54 -14.57 -6.47
CA SER A 77 -0.24 -14.87 -7.88
C SER A 77 -0.36 -13.65 -8.79
N SER A 78 -0.95 -12.56 -8.30
CA SER A 78 -1.10 -11.33 -9.05
C SER A 78 0.21 -10.54 -9.14
N ARG A 79 0.36 -9.74 -10.19
CA ARG A 79 1.41 -8.73 -10.29
C ARG A 79 1.21 -7.67 -9.20
N ILE A 80 2.21 -7.45 -8.34
CA ILE A 80 2.14 -6.46 -7.27
C ILE A 80 2.98 -5.25 -7.66
N VAL A 81 2.32 -4.09 -7.76
CA VAL A 81 2.97 -2.79 -8.02
C VAL A 81 2.97 -1.98 -6.74
N THR A 82 4.15 -1.62 -6.24
CA THR A 82 4.33 -0.91 -4.96
C THR A 82 4.94 0.49 -5.19
N PRO A 83 4.14 1.56 -5.27
CA PRO A 83 4.64 2.92 -5.36
C PRO A 83 5.48 3.32 -4.15
N VAL A 84 6.61 3.98 -4.41
CA VAL A 84 7.56 4.44 -3.39
C VAL A 84 7.65 5.95 -3.41
N PHE A 85 7.52 6.58 -2.24
CA PHE A 85 7.61 8.03 -2.07
C PHE A 85 8.89 8.41 -1.35
N MET A 86 9.68 9.30 -1.95
CA MET A 86 10.97 9.75 -1.44
C MET A 86 11.02 11.28 -1.35
N ASP A 87 11.72 11.78 -0.36
CA ASP A 87 11.94 13.20 -0.14
C ASP A 87 13.42 13.55 -0.18
N HIS A 88 13.76 14.73 -0.69
CA HIS A 88 15.04 15.35 -0.47
C HIS A 88 15.12 15.85 0.98
N LYS A 89 15.87 15.15 1.82
CA LYS A 89 16.00 15.45 3.24
C LYS A 89 16.96 16.62 3.48
N PRO A 90 16.86 17.35 4.60
CA PRO A 90 17.76 18.45 4.92
C PRO A 90 19.25 18.09 4.94
N ASN A 91 19.57 16.81 5.15
CA ASN A 91 20.95 16.31 5.13
C ASN A 91 21.47 15.96 3.71
N GLY A 92 20.76 16.36 2.66
CA GLY A 92 21.10 16.13 1.26
C GLY A 92 20.81 14.71 0.76
N LYS A 93 20.30 13.79 1.59
CA LYS A 93 19.95 12.43 1.18
C LYS A 93 18.54 12.38 0.63
N VAL A 94 18.34 11.57 -0.40
CA VAL A 94 17.01 11.22 -0.94
C VAL A 94 16.58 9.89 -0.34
N GLY A 95 15.33 9.82 0.16
CA GLY A 95 14.82 8.58 0.70
C GLY A 95 13.45 8.75 1.39
N PRO A 96 12.79 7.65 1.75
CA PRO A 96 11.46 7.70 2.34
C PRO A 96 11.48 8.40 3.71
N VAL A 97 10.41 9.16 3.95
CA VAL A 97 10.07 9.72 5.26
C VAL A 97 8.77 9.06 5.71
N PRO A 98 8.76 8.25 6.78
CA PRO A 98 7.64 7.37 7.10
C PRO A 98 6.28 8.06 7.17
N ILE A 99 6.20 9.23 7.79
CA ILE A 99 4.94 9.97 7.91
C ILE A 99 4.44 10.44 6.54
N TYR A 100 5.32 10.98 5.69
CA TYR A 100 4.96 11.45 4.36
C TYR A 100 4.62 10.28 3.43
N SER A 101 5.39 9.19 3.47
CA SER A 101 5.08 7.98 2.71
C SER A 101 3.69 7.42 3.08
N LYS A 102 3.32 7.43 4.37
CA LYS A 102 1.99 7.02 4.82
C LYS A 102 0.89 7.92 4.25
N MET A 103 1.08 9.24 4.33
CA MET A 103 0.12 10.22 3.82
C MET A 103 -0.05 10.07 2.29
N MET A 104 1.07 9.98 1.56
CA MET A 104 1.06 9.89 0.10
C MET A 104 0.43 8.62 -0.44
N ARG A 105 0.55 7.49 0.26
CA ARG A 105 -0.20 6.28 -0.08
C ARG A 105 -1.71 6.49 -0.03
N GLY A 106 -2.19 7.21 0.98
CA GLY A 106 -3.62 7.59 1.06
C GLY A 106 -4.04 8.56 -0.06
N VAL A 107 -3.21 9.56 -0.37
CA VAL A 107 -3.45 10.50 -1.48
C VAL A 107 -3.49 9.77 -2.81
N MET A 108 -2.54 8.87 -3.07
CA MET A 108 -2.50 8.07 -4.30
C MET A 108 -3.72 7.15 -4.41
N ALA A 109 -4.17 6.52 -3.33
CA ALA A 109 -5.40 5.71 -3.34
C ALA A 109 -6.61 6.55 -3.78
N ARG A 110 -6.76 7.77 -3.22
CA ARG A 110 -7.81 8.70 -3.64
C ARG A 110 -7.66 9.11 -5.10
N TRP A 111 -6.44 9.42 -5.54
CA TRP A 111 -6.14 9.86 -6.90
C TRP A 111 -6.48 8.76 -7.93
N ILE A 112 -6.05 7.51 -7.68
CA ILE A 112 -6.38 6.35 -8.52
C ILE A 112 -7.89 6.22 -8.71
N ILE A 113 -8.67 6.32 -7.63
CA ILE A 113 -10.12 6.20 -7.67
C ILE A 113 -10.76 7.38 -8.42
N ALA A 114 -10.33 8.61 -8.12
CA ALA A 114 -10.88 9.82 -8.71
C ALA A 114 -10.65 9.90 -10.22
N HIS A 115 -9.49 9.47 -10.69
CA HIS A 115 -9.10 9.49 -12.11
C HIS A 115 -9.38 8.17 -12.83
N ARG A 116 -9.97 7.17 -12.14
CA ARG A 116 -10.30 5.85 -12.71
C ARG A 116 -9.09 5.19 -13.36
N ILE A 117 -7.95 5.26 -12.69
CA ILE A 117 -6.71 4.65 -13.18
C ILE A 117 -6.88 3.13 -13.17
N ASP A 118 -6.69 2.49 -14.30
CA ASP A 118 -6.90 1.06 -14.55
C ASP A 118 -5.63 0.33 -15.02
N THR A 119 -4.53 1.06 -15.26
CA THR A 119 -3.24 0.48 -15.63
C THR A 119 -2.12 0.95 -14.70
N PRO A 120 -1.12 0.11 -14.39
CA PRO A 120 0.03 0.53 -13.58
C PRO A 120 0.86 1.62 -14.23
N GLU A 121 0.89 1.66 -15.55
CA GLU A 121 1.65 2.64 -16.34
C GLU A 121 1.11 4.06 -16.13
N ALA A 122 -0.20 4.22 -15.96
CA ALA A 122 -0.83 5.51 -15.68
C ALA A 122 -0.52 6.06 -14.28
N LEU A 123 0.02 5.25 -13.36
CA LEU A 123 0.49 5.76 -12.07
C LEU A 123 1.60 6.81 -12.21
N LYS A 124 2.35 6.78 -13.31
CA LYS A 124 3.44 7.74 -13.59
C LYS A 124 2.95 9.19 -13.68
N ASP A 125 1.67 9.38 -13.98
CA ASP A 125 1.04 10.71 -14.12
C ASP A 125 0.64 11.30 -12.76
N PHE A 126 0.90 10.59 -11.66
CA PHE A 126 0.62 11.11 -10.32
C PHE A 126 1.54 12.28 -9.98
N ASP A 127 0.95 13.42 -9.59
CA ASP A 127 1.63 14.69 -9.27
C ASP A 127 1.25 15.27 -7.89
N GLY A 128 0.61 14.44 -7.04
CA GLY A 128 0.10 14.88 -5.75
C GLY A 128 1.19 15.45 -4.83
N PHE A 129 0.97 16.68 -4.31
CA PHE A 129 1.86 17.35 -3.35
C PHE A 129 3.31 17.49 -3.83
N SER A 130 3.51 17.78 -5.12
CA SER A 130 4.83 17.95 -5.76
C SER A 130 5.71 16.69 -5.76
N TYR A 131 5.12 15.50 -5.58
CA TYR A 131 5.81 14.26 -5.87
C TYR A 131 5.74 13.98 -7.37
N ILE A 132 6.88 13.84 -8.00
CA ILE A 132 7.03 13.63 -9.44
C ILE A 132 7.68 12.27 -9.69
N TYR A 133 7.21 11.56 -10.71
CA TYR A 133 7.76 10.28 -11.11
C TYR A 133 9.23 10.39 -11.52
N ASP A 134 10.09 9.56 -10.92
CA ASP A 134 11.52 9.46 -11.22
C ASP A 134 11.82 8.14 -11.93
N ALA A 135 11.97 8.20 -13.25
CA ALA A 135 12.24 7.02 -14.07
C ALA A 135 13.59 6.37 -13.74
N SER A 136 14.58 7.16 -13.29
CA SER A 136 15.92 6.64 -13.00
C SER A 136 15.98 5.74 -11.76
N ARG A 137 15.02 5.92 -10.84
CA ARG A 137 14.89 5.16 -9.59
C ARG A 137 13.81 4.09 -9.66
N SER A 138 12.99 4.11 -10.70
CA SER A 138 11.80 3.26 -10.81
C SER A 138 12.10 1.91 -11.47
N THR A 139 11.31 0.93 -11.10
CA THR A 139 11.12 -0.31 -11.86
C THR A 139 9.65 -0.43 -12.27
N PRO A 140 9.28 -1.35 -13.19
CA PRO A 140 7.89 -1.57 -13.57
C PRO A 140 6.96 -1.90 -12.37
N ASP A 141 7.48 -2.55 -11.33
CA ASP A 141 6.72 -2.96 -10.16
C ASP A 141 6.96 -2.08 -8.92
N ALA A 142 7.88 -1.12 -9.03
CA ALA A 142 8.16 -0.14 -7.97
C ALA A 142 8.37 1.26 -8.57
N PRO A 143 7.31 1.94 -9.02
CA PRO A 143 7.40 3.32 -9.47
C PRO A 143 7.76 4.23 -8.30
N VAL A 144 8.80 5.04 -8.48
CA VAL A 144 9.34 5.96 -7.47
C VAL A 144 8.89 7.38 -7.78
N PHE A 145 8.38 8.05 -6.75
CA PHE A 145 7.99 9.44 -6.80
C PHE A 145 8.85 10.24 -5.83
N VAL A 146 9.47 11.31 -6.32
CA VAL A 146 10.41 12.12 -5.53
C VAL A 146 9.86 13.54 -5.37
N ARG A 147 9.97 14.08 -4.16
CA ARG A 147 9.67 15.47 -3.87
C ARG A 147 10.97 16.20 -3.52
N GLU A 148 11.27 17.29 -4.25
CA GLU A 148 12.51 18.03 -4.07
C GLU A 148 12.54 18.86 -2.79
N THR A 149 11.42 19.48 -2.42
CA THR A 149 11.35 20.34 -1.24
C THR A 149 10.49 19.69 -0.16
N MET A 150 11.10 19.33 0.96
CA MET A 150 10.41 18.73 2.10
C MET A 150 9.73 19.83 2.95
N THR A 151 8.54 20.24 2.51
CA THR A 151 7.63 21.12 3.27
C THR A 151 6.57 20.30 3.98
N PRO A 152 5.97 20.76 5.10
CA PRO A 152 4.81 20.10 5.70
C PRO A 152 3.70 19.91 4.68
N LEU A 153 3.07 18.73 4.66
CA LEU A 153 1.89 18.48 3.83
C LEU A 153 0.67 19.06 4.53
N VAL A 154 -0.06 19.90 3.81
CA VAL A 154 -1.33 20.48 4.27
C VAL A 154 -2.44 19.92 3.38
N PHE A 155 -3.47 19.32 3.99
CA PHE A 155 -4.60 18.63 3.32
C PHE A 155 -5.88 19.44 3.43
#